data_37f9cf4c6ab40691a9c642ce28284248
#
_entry.id   37f9cf4c6ab40691a9c642ce28284248
#
_cell.length_a   1.000
_cell.length_b   1.000
_cell.length_c   1.000
_cell.angle_alpha   90.00
_cell.angle_beta   90.00
_cell.angle_gamma   90.00
#
_symmetry.space_group_name_H-M   'P 1'
#
loop_
_entity.id
_entity.type
_entity.pdbx_description
1 polymer ?
#
loop_
_entity_poly.entity_id
_entity_poly.type
_entity_poly.pdbx_seq_one_letter_code
_entity_poly.pdbx_strand_id
1 'polypeptide(L)'
;MRPEPRLDIIGAALADPTRARILCELMDGRAFTNKELSCVANITPPTATAHLKRLEQAGLTTSIRSGRHVYHRIANAQVASALEKLSTLTPSDHVRRAAKPDSGVLLARCCYNHLAGRLGVWITDNLLDTGVLQLAHGALAPGPRYHAFLTDLDLDPPRVSAHRPVAKFCLDWTERRNHISGSLGIAILEKALKDKWLTRQRSSRALTITPEGKIALTRHFGLSDSALDCLGSSVRSMAKR
;
A
#
# COMPACT_ATOMS: atom_id res chain seq x y z
N MET A 1 -17.48 -2.35 -36.71
CA MET A 1 -16.38 -2.16 -35.73
C MET A 1 -16.88 -2.73 -34.42
N ARG A 2 -16.19 -3.71 -33.83
CA ARG A 2 -16.60 -4.26 -32.52
C ARG A 2 -16.26 -3.25 -31.41
N PRO A 3 -17.13 -3.03 -30.42
CA PRO A 3 -16.83 -2.16 -29.29
C PRO A 3 -15.75 -2.82 -28.41
N GLU A 4 -14.55 -2.25 -28.35
CA GLU A 4 -13.45 -2.74 -27.56
C GLU A 4 -13.00 -1.67 -26.54
N PRO A 5 -12.58 -2.08 -25.33
CA PRO A 5 -12.02 -1.13 -24.36
C PRO A 5 -10.78 -0.43 -24.92
N ARG A 6 -10.68 0.87 -24.72
CA ARG A 6 -9.56 1.71 -25.15
C ARG A 6 -8.36 1.55 -24.18
N LEU A 7 -7.78 0.34 -24.15
CA LEU A 7 -6.59 0.04 -23.33
C LEU A 7 -5.37 0.84 -23.75
N ASP A 8 -5.33 1.31 -25.01
CA ASP A 8 -4.29 2.19 -25.53
C ASP A 8 -4.18 3.50 -24.75
N ILE A 9 -5.27 4.09 -24.29
CA ILE A 9 -5.29 5.32 -23.48
C ILE A 9 -4.60 5.07 -22.13
N ILE A 10 -4.96 3.97 -21.46
CA ILE A 10 -4.35 3.58 -20.18
C ILE A 10 -2.89 3.21 -20.40
N GLY A 11 -2.57 2.42 -21.41
CA GLY A 11 -1.20 2.03 -21.77
C GLY A 11 -0.31 3.25 -22.03
N ALA A 12 -0.78 4.20 -22.84
CA ALA A 12 -0.06 5.44 -23.11
C ALA A 12 0.16 6.27 -21.83
N ALA A 13 -0.81 6.29 -20.91
CA ALA A 13 -0.66 7.00 -19.63
C ALA A 13 0.38 6.33 -18.73
N LEU A 14 0.49 5.00 -18.71
CA LEU A 14 1.44 4.24 -17.89
C LEU A 14 2.85 4.16 -18.49
N ALA A 15 3.02 4.30 -19.79
CA ALA A 15 4.31 4.14 -20.50
C ALA A 15 5.37 5.19 -20.13
N ASP A 16 4.99 6.32 -19.56
CA ASP A 16 5.91 7.38 -19.15
C ASP A 16 6.46 7.13 -17.73
N PRO A 17 7.77 7.10 -17.53
CA PRO A 17 8.37 6.79 -16.24
C PRO A 17 8.08 7.83 -15.14
N THR A 18 7.82 9.08 -15.51
CA THR A 18 7.46 10.14 -14.56
C THR A 18 6.04 9.97 -14.07
N ARG A 19 5.09 9.66 -14.98
CA ARG A 19 3.71 9.36 -14.59
C ARG A 19 3.61 8.10 -13.76
N ALA A 20 4.37 7.05 -14.09
CA ALA A 20 4.46 5.85 -13.27
C ALA A 20 4.95 6.17 -11.84
N ARG A 21 5.97 7.05 -11.71
CA ARG A 21 6.45 7.49 -10.39
C ARG A 21 5.39 8.27 -9.61
N ILE A 22 4.67 9.19 -10.26
CA ILE A 22 3.56 9.93 -9.63
C ILE A 22 2.48 8.96 -9.15
N LEU A 23 2.07 8.00 -9.97
CA LEU A 23 1.08 6.98 -9.57
C LEU A 23 1.57 6.14 -8.39
N CYS A 24 2.85 5.71 -8.39
CA CYS A 24 3.43 4.98 -7.27
C CYS A 24 3.37 5.76 -5.96
N GLU A 25 3.56 7.08 -5.99
CA GLU A 25 3.44 7.92 -4.79
C GLU A 25 1.97 8.05 -4.35
N LEU A 26 1.05 8.27 -5.29
CA LEU A 26 -0.37 8.35 -5.01
C LEU A 26 -0.97 7.04 -4.46
N MET A 27 -0.28 5.91 -4.64
CA MET A 27 -0.62 4.64 -4.00
C MET A 27 -0.37 4.62 -2.49
N ASP A 28 0.08 5.72 -1.88
CA ASP A 28 0.01 5.95 -0.44
C ASP A 28 -1.43 6.16 0.07
N GLY A 29 -2.40 6.36 -0.83
CA GLY A 29 -3.80 6.59 -0.49
C GLY A 29 -4.14 8.02 -0.07
N ARG A 30 -3.13 8.89 0.10
CA ARG A 30 -3.31 10.32 0.38
C ARG A 30 -3.56 11.12 -0.90
N ALA A 31 -4.01 12.36 -0.70
CA ALA A 31 -4.06 13.37 -1.74
C ALA A 31 -2.84 14.30 -1.63
N PHE A 32 -2.23 14.62 -2.76
CA PHE A 32 -1.01 15.43 -2.84
C PHE A 32 -1.23 16.63 -3.76
N THR A 33 -0.57 17.73 -3.42
CA THR A 33 -0.53 18.91 -4.29
C THR A 33 0.40 18.68 -5.49
N ASN A 34 0.22 19.47 -6.55
CA ASN A 34 1.15 19.47 -7.69
C ASN A 34 2.61 19.68 -7.25
N LYS A 35 2.85 20.60 -6.30
CA LYS A 35 4.19 20.90 -5.79
C LYS A 35 4.85 19.69 -5.13
N GLU A 36 4.13 18.96 -4.30
CA GLU A 36 4.62 17.73 -3.66
C GLU A 36 4.96 16.67 -4.71
N LEU A 37 4.06 16.42 -5.66
CA LEU A 37 4.27 15.44 -6.72
C LEU A 37 5.41 15.82 -7.68
N SER A 38 5.60 17.11 -7.94
CA SER A 38 6.75 17.59 -8.75
C SER A 38 8.08 17.32 -8.05
N CYS A 39 8.16 17.52 -6.73
CA CYS A 39 9.34 17.18 -5.92
C CYS A 39 9.64 15.67 -5.97
N VAL A 40 8.62 14.83 -5.71
CA VAL A 40 8.77 13.36 -5.75
C VAL A 40 9.22 12.87 -7.11
N ALA A 41 8.65 13.41 -8.19
CA ALA A 41 8.98 13.02 -9.55
C ALA A 41 10.29 13.67 -10.07
N ASN A 42 10.88 14.62 -9.32
CA ASN A 42 12.05 15.42 -9.71
C ASN A 42 11.84 16.14 -11.05
N ILE A 43 10.74 16.86 -11.16
CA ILE A 43 10.35 17.65 -12.33
C ILE A 43 9.84 19.02 -11.91
N THR A 44 9.67 19.92 -12.88
CA THR A 44 9.09 21.25 -12.61
C THR A 44 7.57 21.15 -12.36
N PRO A 45 6.97 22.08 -11.58
CA PRO A 45 5.52 22.10 -11.36
C PRO A 45 4.68 22.21 -12.66
N PRO A 46 5.06 22.99 -13.68
CA PRO A 46 4.34 22.98 -14.97
C PRO A 46 4.35 21.61 -15.66
N THR A 47 5.49 20.92 -15.64
CA THR A 47 5.61 19.55 -16.18
C THR A 47 4.72 18.57 -15.41
N ALA A 48 4.69 18.67 -14.07
CA ALA A 48 3.80 17.86 -13.24
C ALA A 48 2.32 18.10 -13.59
N THR A 49 1.92 19.36 -13.83
CA THR A 49 0.56 19.69 -14.27
C THR A 49 0.20 18.98 -15.57
N ALA A 50 1.10 18.95 -16.56
CA ALA A 50 0.86 18.25 -17.83
C ALA A 50 0.69 16.74 -17.64
N HIS A 51 1.54 16.12 -16.80
CA HIS A 51 1.43 14.70 -16.48
C HIS A 51 0.15 14.37 -15.73
N LEU A 52 -0.20 15.15 -14.71
CA LEU A 52 -1.42 14.97 -13.91
C LEU A 52 -2.68 15.10 -14.77
N LYS A 53 -2.72 16.07 -15.70
CA LYS A 53 -3.83 16.20 -16.66
C LYS A 53 -3.99 14.96 -17.52
N ARG A 54 -2.90 14.37 -18.01
CA ARG A 54 -2.94 13.13 -18.80
C ARG A 54 -3.41 11.93 -17.98
N LEU A 55 -2.99 11.83 -16.73
CA LEU A 55 -3.44 10.77 -15.81
C LEU A 55 -4.92 10.91 -15.48
N GLU A 56 -5.42 12.12 -15.30
CA GLU A 56 -6.82 12.41 -15.04
C GLU A 56 -7.70 12.12 -16.29
N GLN A 57 -7.24 12.51 -17.47
CA GLN A 57 -7.90 12.18 -18.75
C GLN A 57 -7.99 10.67 -19.00
N ALA A 58 -7.00 9.90 -18.54
CA ALA A 58 -7.00 8.45 -18.60
C ALA A 58 -7.84 7.79 -17.47
N GLY A 59 -8.47 8.57 -16.59
CA GLY A 59 -9.27 8.06 -15.47
C GLY A 59 -8.45 7.42 -14.34
N LEU A 60 -7.12 7.59 -14.33
CA LEU A 60 -6.25 6.99 -13.32
C LEU A 60 -6.17 7.83 -12.03
N THR A 61 -6.34 9.14 -12.15
CA THR A 61 -6.33 10.06 -11.01
C THR A 61 -7.57 10.95 -11.03
N THR A 62 -7.86 11.58 -9.90
CA THR A 62 -8.85 12.64 -9.76
C THR A 62 -8.27 13.78 -8.95
N SER A 63 -8.81 14.97 -9.12
CA SER A 63 -8.40 16.15 -8.37
C SER A 63 -9.55 16.74 -7.56
N ILE A 64 -9.21 17.36 -6.42
CA ILE A 64 -10.15 18.07 -5.55
C ILE A 64 -9.53 19.41 -5.20
N ARG A 65 -10.28 20.48 -5.37
CA ARG A 65 -9.89 21.82 -4.91
C ARG A 65 -10.27 22.01 -3.43
N SER A 66 -9.30 22.44 -2.63
CA SER A 66 -9.53 22.84 -1.25
C SER A 66 -8.83 24.19 -1.00
N GLY A 67 -9.60 25.24 -0.84
CA GLY A 67 -9.11 26.61 -0.81
C GLY A 67 -8.31 26.97 -2.07
N ARG A 68 -7.08 27.44 -1.88
CA ARG A 68 -6.16 27.82 -2.98
C ARG A 68 -5.39 26.63 -3.58
N HIS A 69 -5.53 25.42 -3.02
CA HIS A 69 -4.78 24.24 -3.41
C HIS A 69 -5.63 23.26 -4.20
N VAL A 70 -5.02 22.58 -5.16
CA VAL A 70 -5.58 21.43 -5.87
C VAL A 70 -4.81 20.21 -5.40
N TYR A 71 -5.55 19.20 -4.93
CA TYR A 71 -5.02 17.93 -4.45
C TYR A 71 -5.37 16.82 -5.41
N HIS A 72 -4.40 16.00 -5.77
CA HIS A 72 -4.53 14.86 -6.67
C HIS A 72 -4.45 13.56 -5.89
N ARG A 73 -5.24 12.57 -6.27
CA ARG A 73 -5.25 11.24 -5.68
C ARG A 73 -5.57 10.18 -6.75
N ILE A 74 -5.36 8.91 -6.44
CA ILE A 74 -5.88 7.81 -7.25
C ILE A 74 -7.40 7.95 -7.37
N ALA A 75 -7.93 7.73 -8.58
CA ALA A 75 -9.34 7.99 -8.88
C ALA A 75 -10.29 7.20 -7.97
N ASN A 76 -10.02 5.90 -7.77
CA ASN A 76 -10.82 5.02 -6.93
C ASN A 76 -10.07 3.73 -6.56
N ALA A 77 -10.70 2.89 -5.74
CA ALA A 77 -10.13 1.63 -5.29
C ALA A 77 -9.94 0.59 -6.41
N GLN A 78 -10.72 0.65 -7.50
CA GLN A 78 -10.56 -0.26 -8.64
C GLN A 78 -9.27 0.07 -9.40
N VAL A 79 -9.00 1.35 -9.64
CA VAL A 79 -7.74 1.81 -10.24
C VAL A 79 -6.56 1.43 -9.36
N ALA A 80 -6.63 1.65 -8.05
CA ALA A 80 -5.58 1.23 -7.12
C ALA A 80 -5.32 -0.28 -7.21
N SER A 81 -6.37 -1.11 -7.19
CA SER A 81 -6.25 -2.56 -7.31
C SER A 81 -5.64 -3.00 -8.66
N ALA A 82 -5.98 -2.32 -9.76
CA ALA A 82 -5.40 -2.60 -11.07
C ALA A 82 -3.90 -2.26 -11.10
N LEU A 83 -3.50 -1.11 -10.56
CA LEU A 83 -2.09 -0.71 -10.47
C LEU A 83 -1.26 -1.66 -9.61
N GLU A 84 -1.80 -2.15 -8.49
CA GLU A 84 -1.14 -3.17 -7.67
C GLU A 84 -0.94 -4.47 -8.44
N LYS A 85 -1.97 -4.97 -9.13
CA LYS A 85 -1.87 -6.18 -9.95
C LYS A 85 -0.82 -6.02 -11.06
N LEU A 86 -0.80 -4.87 -11.75
CA LEU A 86 0.22 -4.59 -12.76
C LEU A 86 1.63 -4.55 -12.16
N SER A 87 1.78 -4.00 -10.95
CA SER A 87 3.07 -3.97 -10.26
C SER A 87 3.60 -5.37 -9.94
N THR A 88 2.74 -6.36 -9.71
CA THR A 88 3.16 -7.75 -9.47
C THR A 88 3.64 -8.47 -10.73
N LEU A 89 3.27 -7.98 -11.92
CA LEU A 89 3.74 -8.52 -13.20
C LEU A 89 5.14 -8.01 -13.58
N THR A 90 5.61 -6.95 -12.91
CA THR A 90 6.93 -6.38 -13.20
C THR A 90 8.02 -7.36 -12.79
N PRO A 91 8.95 -7.74 -13.68
CA PRO A 91 10.11 -8.56 -13.34
C PRO A 91 10.94 -7.94 -12.23
N SER A 92 11.54 -8.75 -11.37
CA SER A 92 12.30 -8.29 -10.20
C SER A 92 13.54 -7.44 -10.56
N ASP A 93 14.12 -7.68 -11.71
CA ASP A 93 15.25 -6.92 -12.27
C ASP A 93 14.84 -5.56 -12.84
N HIS A 94 13.56 -5.37 -13.17
CA HIS A 94 13.01 -4.08 -13.61
C HIS A 94 12.57 -3.19 -12.45
N VAL A 95 12.62 -3.67 -11.20
CA VAL A 95 12.36 -2.80 -10.04
C VAL A 95 13.44 -1.74 -9.98
N ARG A 96 13.05 -0.47 -10.12
CA ARG A 96 13.97 0.67 -9.99
C ARG A 96 14.65 0.60 -8.62
N ARG A 97 15.93 0.25 -8.63
CA ARG A 97 16.78 0.41 -7.46
C ARG A 97 17.02 1.91 -7.30
N ALA A 98 16.46 2.51 -6.25
CA ALA A 98 16.93 3.81 -5.81
C ALA A 98 18.44 3.71 -5.54
N ALA A 99 19.19 4.79 -5.77
CA ALA A 99 20.64 4.83 -5.50
C ALA A 99 20.99 4.47 -4.04
N LYS A 100 20.03 4.60 -3.11
CA LYS A 100 19.95 3.94 -1.81
C LYS A 100 18.58 3.25 -1.74
N PRO A 101 18.51 1.92 -1.49
CA PRO A 101 17.24 1.29 -1.24
C PRO A 101 16.57 2.04 -0.09
N ASP A 102 15.38 2.58 -0.33
CA ASP A 102 14.54 3.05 0.77
C ASP A 102 14.08 1.78 1.52
N SER A 103 14.90 1.37 2.48
CA SER A 103 14.66 0.18 3.30
C SER A 103 13.30 0.27 4.01
N GLY A 104 12.81 1.48 4.23
CA GLY A 104 11.50 1.74 4.81
C GLY A 104 10.36 1.22 3.94
N VAL A 105 10.38 1.48 2.62
CA VAL A 105 9.35 1.00 1.69
C VAL A 105 9.29 -0.52 1.63
N LEU A 106 10.43 -1.20 1.77
CA LEU A 106 10.47 -2.66 1.80
C LEU A 106 9.97 -3.23 3.12
N LEU A 107 10.27 -2.56 4.23
CA LEU A 107 9.87 -2.99 5.56
C LEU A 107 8.37 -2.80 5.79
N ALA A 108 7.89 -1.57 5.65
CA ALA A 108 6.50 -1.23 5.87
C ALA A 108 6.08 -0.07 4.95
N ARG A 109 4.99 -0.22 4.24
CA ARG A 109 4.44 0.81 3.35
C ARG A 109 2.93 0.76 3.28
N CYS A 110 2.33 1.85 2.83
CA CYS A 110 0.94 1.82 2.39
C CYS A 110 0.82 1.20 0.99
N CYS A 111 -0.12 0.29 0.84
CA CYS A 111 -0.65 -0.18 -0.41
C CYS A 111 -2.07 0.38 -0.54
N TYR A 112 -2.19 1.60 -1.04
CA TYR A 112 -3.40 2.41 -1.12
C TYR A 112 -4.02 2.70 0.26
N ASN A 113 -4.69 1.74 0.90
CA ASN A 113 -5.38 1.94 2.18
C ASN A 113 -5.16 0.81 3.19
N HIS A 114 -4.19 -0.06 2.96
CA HIS A 114 -3.83 -1.15 3.85
C HIS A 114 -2.31 -1.33 3.92
N LEU A 115 -1.85 -2.08 4.92
CA LEU A 115 -0.43 -2.26 5.21
C LEU A 115 0.18 -3.32 4.30
N ALA A 116 1.34 -3.01 3.74
CA ALA A 116 2.13 -3.87 2.86
C ALA A 116 3.63 -3.86 3.23
N GLY A 117 4.44 -4.54 2.44
CA GLY A 117 5.84 -4.81 2.74
C GLY A 117 5.98 -6.00 3.68
N ARG A 118 7.18 -6.24 4.17
CA ARG A 118 7.48 -7.35 5.08
C ARG A 118 6.58 -7.38 6.31
N LEU A 119 6.32 -6.21 6.89
CA LEU A 119 5.43 -6.10 8.04
C LEU A 119 3.99 -6.50 7.68
N GLY A 120 3.48 -6.08 6.53
CA GLY A 120 2.15 -6.45 6.06
C GLY A 120 2.02 -7.97 5.82
N VAL A 121 3.06 -8.58 5.24
CA VAL A 121 3.11 -10.03 5.04
C VAL A 121 3.18 -10.76 6.39
N TRP A 122 4.06 -10.33 7.30
CA TRP A 122 4.17 -10.89 8.65
C TRP A 122 2.83 -10.89 9.40
N ILE A 123 2.16 -9.73 9.42
CA ILE A 123 0.84 -9.60 10.07
C ILE A 123 -0.16 -10.58 9.45
N THR A 124 -0.12 -10.74 8.14
CA THR A 124 -1.03 -11.67 7.44
C THR A 124 -0.79 -13.11 7.86
N ASP A 125 0.48 -13.55 7.90
CA ASP A 125 0.84 -14.88 8.38
C ASP A 125 0.36 -15.09 9.83
N ASN A 126 0.65 -14.14 10.70
CA ASN A 126 0.22 -14.21 12.10
C ASN A 126 -1.30 -14.34 12.26
N LEU A 127 -2.09 -13.58 11.49
CA LEU A 127 -3.55 -13.67 11.54
C LEU A 127 -4.09 -15.03 11.08
N LEU A 128 -3.40 -15.68 10.15
CA LEU A 128 -3.71 -17.04 9.71
C LEU A 128 -3.27 -18.08 10.75
N ASP A 129 -2.02 -18.01 11.20
CA ASP A 129 -1.42 -18.96 12.14
C ASP A 129 -2.15 -18.95 13.50
N THR A 130 -2.61 -17.78 13.94
CA THR A 130 -3.36 -17.63 15.19
C THR A 130 -4.85 -17.92 15.07
N GLY A 131 -5.37 -18.19 13.87
CA GLY A 131 -6.79 -18.47 13.65
C GLY A 131 -7.71 -17.23 13.77
N VAL A 132 -7.16 -16.02 13.63
CA VAL A 132 -7.96 -14.80 13.47
C VAL A 132 -8.62 -14.79 12.08
N LEU A 133 -7.87 -15.20 11.07
CA LEU A 133 -8.37 -15.46 9.72
C LEU A 133 -8.18 -16.93 9.36
N GLN A 134 -8.99 -17.42 8.47
CA GLN A 134 -8.90 -18.78 7.92
C GLN A 134 -9.19 -18.77 6.42
N LEU A 135 -8.73 -19.81 5.72
CA LEU A 135 -9.12 -20.06 4.35
C LEU A 135 -10.43 -20.84 4.31
N ALA A 136 -11.44 -20.28 3.67
CA ALA A 136 -12.73 -20.92 3.43
C ALA A 136 -13.07 -20.81 1.96
N HIS A 137 -13.26 -21.93 1.28
CA HIS A 137 -13.58 -21.99 -0.16
C HIS A 137 -12.61 -21.18 -1.06
N GLY A 138 -11.31 -21.17 -0.71
CA GLY A 138 -10.28 -20.45 -1.45
C GLY A 138 -10.23 -18.93 -1.19
N ALA A 139 -11.02 -18.41 -0.28
CA ALA A 139 -11.05 -17.01 0.15
C ALA A 139 -10.71 -16.85 1.63
N LEU A 140 -10.30 -15.64 2.02
CA LEU A 140 -10.11 -15.30 3.44
C LEU A 140 -11.47 -15.05 4.10
N ALA A 141 -11.68 -15.69 5.25
CA ALA A 141 -12.85 -15.53 6.10
C ALA A 141 -12.43 -15.31 7.57
N PRO A 142 -13.30 -14.73 8.41
CA PRO A 142 -13.11 -14.71 9.85
C PRO A 142 -12.88 -16.12 10.40
N GLY A 143 -11.86 -16.28 11.22
CA GLY A 143 -11.56 -17.51 11.94
C GLY A 143 -12.15 -17.51 13.35
N PRO A 144 -11.91 -18.60 14.13
CA PRO A 144 -12.47 -18.74 15.48
C PRO A 144 -12.06 -17.61 16.45
N ARG A 145 -10.90 -17.02 16.26
CA ARG A 145 -10.37 -15.95 17.13
C ARG A 145 -10.68 -14.54 16.63
N TYR A 146 -11.41 -14.38 15.55
CA TYR A 146 -11.68 -13.08 14.92
C TYR A 146 -12.27 -12.05 15.87
N HIS A 147 -13.34 -12.38 16.58
CA HIS A 147 -14.00 -11.43 17.48
C HIS A 147 -13.15 -11.09 18.70
N ALA A 148 -12.44 -12.06 19.28
CA ALA A 148 -11.51 -11.82 20.37
C ALA A 148 -10.36 -10.87 19.94
N PHE A 149 -9.84 -11.04 18.72
CA PHE A 149 -8.82 -10.17 18.15
C PHE A 149 -9.33 -8.73 17.96
N LEU A 150 -10.55 -8.53 17.46
CA LEU A 150 -11.13 -7.19 17.35
C LEU A 150 -11.24 -6.51 18.72
N THR A 151 -11.70 -7.24 19.74
CA THR A 151 -11.79 -6.74 21.12
C THR A 151 -10.40 -6.37 21.67
N ASP A 152 -9.39 -7.24 21.49
CA ASP A 152 -8.03 -6.98 21.96
C ASP A 152 -7.39 -5.74 21.29
N LEU A 153 -7.71 -5.48 20.03
CA LEU A 153 -7.26 -4.29 19.30
C LEU A 153 -8.16 -3.06 19.51
N ASP A 154 -9.22 -3.15 20.29
CA ASP A 154 -10.22 -2.08 20.39
C ASP A 154 -10.68 -1.61 19.00
N LEU A 155 -11.08 -2.56 18.18
CA LEU A 155 -11.62 -2.33 16.84
C LEU A 155 -13.11 -2.65 16.80
N ASP A 156 -13.88 -1.71 16.27
CA ASP A 156 -15.27 -2.01 15.87
C ASP A 156 -15.27 -3.05 14.74
N PRO A 157 -16.29 -3.92 14.67
CA PRO A 157 -16.43 -4.83 13.54
C PRO A 157 -16.39 -4.07 12.21
N PRO A 158 -15.42 -4.37 11.32
CA PRO A 158 -15.25 -3.59 10.11
C PRO A 158 -16.48 -3.70 9.19
N ARG A 159 -16.92 -2.57 8.63
CA ARG A 159 -18.05 -2.55 7.69
C ARG A 159 -17.71 -3.36 6.44
N VAL A 160 -18.53 -4.34 6.15
CA VAL A 160 -18.40 -5.22 4.98
C VAL A 160 -19.43 -4.82 3.93
N SER A 161 -19.07 -4.94 2.65
CA SER A 161 -19.99 -4.77 1.53
C SER A 161 -19.67 -5.78 0.43
N ALA A 162 -20.56 -5.92 -0.55
CA ALA A 162 -20.33 -6.79 -1.71
C ALA A 162 -18.99 -6.51 -2.43
N HIS A 163 -18.53 -5.26 -2.41
CA HIS A 163 -17.25 -4.85 -3.04
C HIS A 163 -16.07 -4.79 -2.06
N ARG A 164 -16.31 -4.97 -0.75
CA ARG A 164 -15.28 -4.91 0.29
C ARG A 164 -15.50 -6.02 1.30
N PRO A 165 -14.93 -7.22 1.07
CA PRO A 165 -15.01 -8.33 2.02
C PRO A 165 -14.25 -7.98 3.31
N VAL A 166 -14.45 -8.80 4.35
CA VAL A 166 -13.71 -8.68 5.62
C VAL A 166 -12.21 -8.67 5.36
N ALA A 167 -11.73 -9.65 4.64
CA ALA A 167 -10.33 -9.75 4.26
C ALA A 167 -10.21 -10.33 2.85
N LYS A 168 -9.17 -9.94 2.13
CA LYS A 168 -8.77 -10.55 0.86
C LYS A 168 -7.26 -10.48 0.72
N PHE A 169 -6.68 -11.40 -0.04
CA PHE A 169 -5.27 -11.35 -0.39
C PHE A 169 -4.96 -10.23 -1.37
N CYS A 170 -3.83 -9.58 -1.13
CA CYS A 170 -3.19 -8.67 -2.04
C CYS A 170 -1.72 -9.10 -2.17
N LEU A 171 -1.27 -9.45 -3.38
CA LEU A 171 0.09 -9.93 -3.59
C LEU A 171 1.08 -8.77 -3.44
N ASP A 172 2.03 -8.92 -2.53
CA ASP A 172 3.11 -7.96 -2.34
C ASP A 172 4.14 -8.06 -3.46
N TRP A 173 4.42 -6.95 -4.16
CA TRP A 173 5.34 -6.93 -5.29
C TRP A 173 6.82 -7.09 -4.88
N THR A 174 7.16 -6.81 -3.61
CA THR A 174 8.54 -6.99 -3.09
C THR A 174 8.75 -8.37 -2.51
N GLU A 175 7.82 -8.85 -1.71
CA GLU A 175 7.95 -10.11 -0.98
C GLU A 175 7.48 -11.32 -1.80
N ARG A 176 6.71 -11.08 -2.87
CA ARG A 176 6.05 -12.12 -3.69
C ARG A 176 5.18 -13.07 -2.86
N ARG A 177 4.69 -12.56 -1.75
CA ARG A 177 3.78 -13.21 -0.79
C ARG A 177 2.59 -12.32 -0.55
N ASN A 178 1.51 -12.88 -0.04
CA ASN A 178 0.30 -12.12 0.19
C ASN A 178 0.35 -11.32 1.50
N HIS A 179 -0.17 -10.10 1.47
CA HIS A 179 -0.59 -9.34 2.64
C HIS A 179 -2.10 -9.11 2.59
N ILE A 180 -2.72 -8.83 3.74
CA ILE A 180 -4.17 -8.65 3.80
C ILE A 180 -4.59 -7.25 3.36
N SER A 181 -5.67 -7.22 2.62
CA SER A 181 -6.49 -6.04 2.32
C SER A 181 -7.95 -6.31 2.72
N GLY A 182 -8.89 -5.53 2.25
CA GLY A 182 -10.28 -5.61 2.69
C GLY A 182 -10.54 -4.75 3.93
N SER A 183 -11.69 -4.92 4.55
CA SER A 183 -12.11 -4.07 5.66
C SER A 183 -11.20 -4.22 6.89
N LEU A 184 -10.74 -5.43 7.20
CA LEU A 184 -9.83 -5.68 8.32
C LEU A 184 -8.43 -5.10 8.05
N GLY A 185 -7.88 -5.27 6.83
CA GLY A 185 -6.57 -4.70 6.48
C GLY A 185 -6.56 -3.18 6.58
N ILE A 186 -7.67 -2.52 6.19
CA ILE A 186 -7.86 -1.07 6.36
C ILE A 186 -7.91 -0.71 7.84
N ALA A 187 -8.74 -1.39 8.63
CA ALA A 187 -8.92 -1.11 10.05
C ALA A 187 -7.60 -1.25 10.84
N ILE A 188 -6.79 -2.27 10.54
CA ILE A 188 -5.47 -2.46 11.16
C ILE A 188 -4.54 -1.28 10.83
N LEU A 189 -4.46 -0.84 9.56
CA LEU A 189 -3.62 0.30 9.20
C LEU A 189 -4.11 1.59 9.85
N GLU A 190 -5.42 1.86 9.85
CA GLU A 190 -6.01 3.03 10.46
C GLU A 190 -5.73 3.08 11.97
N LYS A 191 -5.90 1.94 12.68
CA LYS A 191 -5.56 1.80 14.11
C LYS A 191 -4.08 2.06 14.34
N ALA A 192 -3.20 1.43 13.58
CA ALA A 192 -1.76 1.60 13.71
C ALA A 192 -1.29 3.05 13.49
N LEU A 193 -1.95 3.79 12.60
CA LEU A 193 -1.67 5.21 12.37
C LEU A 193 -2.28 6.10 13.47
N LYS A 194 -3.52 5.82 13.90
CA LYS A 194 -4.23 6.56 14.96
C LYS A 194 -3.46 6.47 16.28
N ASP A 195 -3.06 5.27 16.66
CA ASP A 195 -2.36 5.00 17.91
C ASP A 195 -0.84 5.20 17.81
N LYS A 196 -0.39 5.75 16.67
CA LYS A 196 1.02 6.07 16.40
C LYS A 196 1.97 4.88 16.48
N TRP A 197 1.50 3.66 16.23
CA TRP A 197 2.39 2.50 16.04
C TRP A 197 3.23 2.66 14.78
N LEU A 198 2.61 3.26 13.77
CA LEU A 198 3.23 3.59 12.50
C LEU A 198 3.05 5.08 12.22
N THR A 199 4.08 5.69 11.63
CA THR A 199 4.02 7.07 11.15
C THR A 199 4.34 7.15 9.67
N ARG A 200 3.67 8.06 8.94
CA ARG A 200 3.90 8.27 7.52
C ARG A 200 5.13 9.12 7.27
N GLN A 201 5.90 8.79 6.25
CA GLN A 201 6.96 9.65 5.76
C GLN A 201 6.40 10.72 4.80
N ARG A 202 7.04 11.88 4.73
CA ARG A 202 6.54 13.03 3.93
C ARG A 202 6.57 12.81 2.42
N SER A 203 7.63 12.18 1.91
CA SER A 203 7.91 12.05 0.48
C SER A 203 8.06 10.60 0.03
N SER A 204 7.44 9.68 0.75
CA SER A 204 7.46 8.26 0.46
C SER A 204 6.20 7.62 1.04
N ARG A 205 5.73 6.54 0.41
CA ARG A 205 4.66 5.70 0.99
C ARG A 205 5.18 4.76 2.08
N ALA A 206 6.45 4.88 2.47
CA ALA A 206 7.02 4.17 3.59
C ALA A 206 6.37 4.57 4.90
N LEU A 207 6.28 3.61 5.80
CA LEU A 207 5.83 3.77 7.17
C LEU A 207 7.01 3.49 8.11
N THR A 208 7.16 4.34 9.11
CA THR A 208 8.16 4.16 10.16
C THR A 208 7.49 3.53 11.38
N ILE A 209 8.05 2.43 11.88
CA ILE A 209 7.61 1.81 13.12
C ILE A 209 8.16 2.66 14.28
N THR A 210 7.28 3.10 15.16
CA THR A 210 7.67 3.89 16.34
C THR A 210 8.10 2.98 17.49
N PRO A 211 8.70 3.52 18.57
CA PRO A 211 8.95 2.74 19.79
C PRO A 211 7.66 2.14 20.37
N GLU A 212 6.58 2.92 20.42
CA GLU A 212 5.25 2.47 20.85
C GLU A 212 4.70 1.38 19.91
N GLY A 213 4.96 1.53 18.60
CA GLY A 213 4.59 0.55 17.58
C GLY A 213 5.31 -0.79 17.77
N LYS A 214 6.57 -0.80 18.16
CA LYS A 214 7.28 -2.05 18.47
C LYS A 214 6.60 -2.81 19.61
N ILE A 215 6.25 -2.12 20.69
CA ILE A 215 5.55 -2.70 21.84
C ILE A 215 4.19 -3.26 21.41
N ALA A 216 3.40 -2.48 20.65
CA ALA A 216 2.09 -2.89 20.20
C ALA A 216 2.16 -4.09 19.23
N LEU A 217 3.09 -4.08 18.28
CA LEU A 217 3.28 -5.17 17.32
C LEU A 217 3.73 -6.46 18.01
N THR A 218 4.58 -6.35 19.04
CA THR A 218 4.95 -7.50 19.88
C THR A 218 3.74 -8.04 20.64
N ARG A 219 2.96 -7.17 21.25
CA ARG A 219 1.80 -7.55 22.08
C ARG A 219 0.70 -8.22 21.25
N HIS A 220 0.30 -7.62 20.14
CA HIS A 220 -0.89 -8.02 19.38
C HIS A 220 -0.59 -9.01 18.24
N PHE A 221 0.65 -9.02 17.74
CA PHE A 221 1.05 -9.86 16.61
C PHE A 221 2.28 -10.75 16.90
N GLY A 222 2.77 -10.76 18.13
CA GLY A 222 3.93 -11.60 18.49
C GLY A 222 5.23 -11.23 17.78
N LEU A 223 5.35 -10.00 17.27
CA LEU A 223 6.53 -9.54 16.52
C LEU A 223 7.65 -9.12 17.47
N SER A 224 8.54 -10.06 17.81
CA SER A 224 9.67 -9.78 18.69
C SER A 224 10.67 -8.78 18.09
N ASP A 225 11.48 -8.13 18.94
CA ASP A 225 12.54 -7.21 18.49
C ASP A 225 13.52 -7.91 17.55
N SER A 226 13.88 -9.15 17.83
CA SER A 226 14.73 -9.96 16.92
C SER A 226 14.08 -10.20 15.57
N ALA A 227 12.76 -10.43 15.51
CA ALA A 227 12.03 -10.57 14.26
C ALA A 227 11.94 -9.22 13.51
N LEU A 228 11.74 -8.10 14.21
CA LEU A 228 11.80 -6.75 13.64
C LEU A 228 13.17 -6.44 13.04
N ASP A 229 14.25 -6.79 13.73
CA ASP A 229 15.62 -6.60 13.25
C ASP A 229 15.88 -7.49 12.02
N CYS A 230 15.40 -8.73 12.01
CA CYS A 230 15.45 -9.61 10.83
C CYS A 230 14.66 -9.03 9.64
N LEU A 231 13.47 -8.50 9.87
CA LEU A 231 12.69 -7.82 8.84
C LEU A 231 13.43 -6.58 8.29
N GLY A 232 14.18 -5.87 9.12
CA GLY A 232 15.00 -4.71 8.72
C GLY A 232 16.34 -5.07 8.07
N SER A 233 16.98 -6.17 8.48
CA SER A 233 18.36 -6.53 8.10
C SER A 233 18.44 -7.32 6.79
N SER A 234 17.41 -7.99 6.35
CA SER A 234 17.36 -8.75 5.09
C SER A 234 17.63 -7.88 3.84
N VAL A 235 17.65 -6.55 3.99
CA VAL A 235 18.09 -5.59 2.96
C VAL A 235 19.61 -5.66 2.70
N ARG A 236 20.40 -6.08 3.69
CA ARG A 236 21.88 -6.14 3.55
C ARG A 236 22.39 -7.34 2.78
N SER A 237 21.63 -8.44 2.73
CA SER A 237 22.07 -9.69 2.09
C SER A 237 21.89 -9.72 0.57
N MET A 238 20.94 -8.98 0.00
CA MET A 238 20.72 -8.91 -1.44
C MET A 238 21.64 -7.93 -2.20
N ALA A 239 22.40 -7.11 -1.49
CA ALA A 239 23.35 -6.17 -2.10
C ALA A 239 24.74 -6.75 -2.34
N LYS A 240 24.97 -8.05 -2.04
CA LYS A 240 26.29 -8.71 -2.16
C LYS A 240 26.28 -9.99 -3.01
N ARG A 241 25.31 -10.15 -3.91
CA ARG A 241 25.38 -11.20 -4.94
C ARG A 241 25.18 -10.60 -6.32
#